data_29bb50dcf8004e5e2ba6f622b446182f
#
_entry.id   29bb50dcf8004e5e2ba6f622b446182f
#
_cell.length_a   1.000
_cell.length_b   1.000
_cell.length_c   1.000
_cell.angle_alpha   90.00
_cell.angle_beta   90.00
_cell.angle_gamma   90.00
#
_symmetry.space_group_name_H-M   'P 1'
#
loop_
_entity.id
_entity.type
_entity.pdbx_description
1 polymer ?
#
loop_
_entity_poly.entity_id
_entity_poly.type
_entity_poly.pdbx_seq_one_letter_code
_entity_poly.pdbx_strand_id
1 'polypeptide(L)'
;MGHQGHPAIRHPADRVTGVTYDSGALIAAERGERLMWARHRALLLRRVVPTVPAPVIAQCWRGAPRQAQLARLLAGCEVETLDDTRARATGTLAGHARTSDIVDANVVEGALRRGDLIISSDEGDLAAIAAAVGRHIDIGRP
;
A
#
# COMPACT_ATOMS: atom_id res chain seq x y z
N MET A 1 -24.06 -28.92 -0.38
CA MET A 1 -23.53 -28.59 -0.22
C MET A 1 -22.71 -28.68 -0.56
N GLY A 2 -22.52 -28.46 -0.88
CA GLY A 2 -21.75 -28.49 -1.03
C GLY A 2 -20.87 -28.21 -1.12
N HIS A 3 -20.50 -27.93 -1.35
CA HIS A 3 -19.42 -27.85 -1.35
C HIS A 3 -18.88 -27.64 -0.61
N GLN A 4 -19.03 -27.77 -0.25
CA GLN A 4 -18.19 -27.52 0.44
C GLN A 4 -17.08 -28.05 0.24
N GLY A 5 -16.93 -28.28 -0.60
CA GLY A 5 -15.64 -28.63 -0.95
C GLY A 5 -14.64 -27.70 -0.35
N HIS A 6 -13.44 -28.10 -0.18
CA HIS A 6 -12.42 -27.16 0.21
C HIS A 6 -12.28 -26.15 -0.90
N PRO A 7 -12.32 -24.88 -0.58
CA PRO A 7 -11.90 -23.89 -1.54
C PRO A 7 -10.47 -24.23 -1.94
N ALA A 8 -10.15 -24.06 -3.21
CA ALA A 8 -8.79 -24.20 -3.66
C ALA A 8 -7.89 -23.31 -2.79
N ILE A 9 -6.70 -23.81 -2.46
CA ILE A 9 -5.75 -23.00 -1.72
C ILE A 9 -5.42 -21.79 -2.60
N ARG A 10 -5.78 -20.61 -2.14
CA ARG A 10 -5.53 -19.41 -2.89
C ARG A 10 -4.17 -18.87 -2.54
N HIS A 11 -3.47 -18.37 -3.55
CA HIS A 11 -2.31 -17.55 -3.34
C HIS A 11 -2.72 -16.30 -2.52
N PRO A 12 -1.89 -15.81 -1.58
CA PRO A 12 -2.24 -14.61 -0.81
C PRO A 12 -2.74 -13.46 -1.66
N ALA A 13 -2.13 -13.24 -2.84
CA ALA A 13 -2.54 -12.18 -3.75
C ALA A 13 -3.97 -12.36 -4.29
N ASP A 14 -4.48 -13.59 -4.34
CA ASP A 14 -5.83 -13.86 -4.83
C ASP A 14 -6.91 -13.51 -3.80
N ARG A 15 -6.53 -13.36 -2.54
CA ARG A 15 -7.45 -13.07 -1.44
C ARG A 15 -7.56 -11.59 -1.11
N VAL A 16 -6.63 -10.78 -1.60
CA VAL A 16 -6.68 -9.35 -1.34
C VAL A 16 -7.63 -8.69 -2.32
N THR A 17 -8.44 -7.77 -1.82
CA THR A 17 -9.40 -7.04 -2.63
C THR A 17 -8.82 -5.74 -3.17
N GLY A 18 -7.69 -5.29 -2.63
CA GLY A 18 -7.08 -4.03 -3.02
C GLY A 18 -5.57 -4.02 -2.78
N VAL A 19 -4.98 -2.91 -3.20
CA VAL A 19 -3.52 -2.71 -3.14
C VAL A 19 -3.25 -1.30 -2.64
N THR A 20 -2.29 -1.19 -1.73
CA THR A 20 -1.75 0.08 -1.25
C THR A 20 -0.32 0.24 -1.77
N TYR A 21 -0.01 1.40 -2.30
CA TYR A 21 1.36 1.74 -2.70
C TYR A 21 2.05 2.53 -1.60
N ASP A 22 3.21 2.05 -1.18
CA ASP A 22 4.13 2.77 -0.32
C ASP A 22 5.15 3.54 -1.18
N SER A 23 6.06 4.26 -0.54
CA SER A 23 7.04 5.10 -1.23
C SER A 23 7.89 4.34 -2.23
N GLY A 24 8.27 3.09 -1.93
CA GLY A 24 9.05 2.26 -2.84
C GLY A 24 8.37 2.06 -4.19
N ALA A 25 7.05 1.89 -4.19
CA ALA A 25 6.29 1.76 -5.43
C ALA A 25 6.32 3.06 -6.23
N LEU A 26 6.15 4.20 -5.56
CA LEU A 26 6.17 5.50 -6.21
C LEU A 26 7.55 5.81 -6.79
N ILE A 27 8.61 5.51 -6.05
CA ILE A 27 9.99 5.72 -6.49
C ILE A 27 10.29 4.85 -7.72
N ALA A 28 9.88 3.58 -7.69
CA ALA A 28 10.06 2.68 -8.82
C ALA A 28 9.34 3.19 -10.07
N ALA A 29 8.11 3.69 -9.91
CA ALA A 29 7.35 4.25 -11.02
C ALA A 29 8.00 5.52 -11.57
N GLU A 30 8.48 6.40 -10.69
CA GLU A 30 9.18 7.62 -11.11
C GLU A 30 10.41 7.30 -11.96
N ARG A 31 11.11 6.22 -11.62
CA ARG A 31 12.29 5.77 -12.33
C ARG A 31 11.97 5.04 -13.64
N GLY A 32 10.69 4.81 -13.92
CA GLY A 32 10.26 4.09 -15.11
C GLY A 32 10.56 2.60 -15.07
N GLU A 33 10.64 2.00 -13.88
CA GLU A 33 10.95 0.58 -13.76
C GLU A 33 9.84 -0.27 -14.37
N ARG A 34 10.24 -1.16 -15.28
CA ARG A 34 9.30 -1.93 -16.09
C ARG A 34 8.36 -2.79 -15.28
N LEU A 35 8.89 -3.48 -14.25
CA LEU A 35 8.09 -4.38 -13.44
C LEU A 35 7.02 -3.62 -12.67
N MET A 36 7.36 -2.45 -12.14
CA MET A 36 6.38 -1.64 -11.43
C MET A 36 5.26 -1.19 -12.36
N TRP A 37 5.59 -0.71 -13.56
CA TRP A 37 4.59 -0.27 -14.52
C TRP A 37 3.75 -1.43 -15.06
N ALA A 38 4.36 -2.61 -15.26
CA ALA A 38 3.61 -3.79 -15.68
C ALA A 38 2.63 -4.21 -14.59
N ARG A 39 3.04 -4.19 -13.33
CA ARG A 39 2.18 -4.49 -12.20
C ARG A 39 1.01 -3.50 -12.11
N HIS A 40 1.30 -2.23 -12.23
CA HIS A 40 0.27 -1.19 -12.18
C HIS A 40 -0.76 -1.38 -13.29
N ARG A 41 -0.29 -1.62 -14.52
CA ARG A 41 -1.19 -1.87 -15.65
C ARG A 41 -2.05 -3.10 -15.42
N ALA A 42 -1.45 -4.18 -14.90
CA ALA A 42 -2.20 -5.41 -14.65
C ALA A 42 -3.31 -5.20 -13.61
N LEU A 43 -3.04 -4.40 -12.57
CA LEU A 43 -4.07 -4.06 -11.57
C LEU A 43 -5.22 -3.30 -12.20
N LEU A 44 -4.93 -2.27 -12.99
CA LEU A 44 -5.98 -1.47 -13.63
C LEU A 44 -6.82 -2.30 -14.61
N LEU A 45 -6.19 -3.23 -15.33
CA LEU A 45 -6.91 -4.14 -16.21
C LEU A 45 -7.88 -5.05 -15.45
N ARG A 46 -7.55 -5.37 -14.21
CA ARG A 46 -8.41 -6.15 -13.32
C ARG A 46 -9.38 -5.27 -12.54
N ARG A 47 -9.43 -4.00 -12.83
CA ARG A 47 -10.27 -2.99 -12.17
C ARG A 47 -9.93 -2.85 -10.68
N VAL A 48 -8.67 -3.02 -10.34
CA VAL A 48 -8.15 -2.76 -9.00
C VAL A 48 -7.41 -1.42 -9.06
N VAL A 49 -8.01 -0.40 -8.46
CA VAL A 49 -7.40 0.93 -8.38
C VAL A 49 -6.55 1.00 -7.13
N PRO A 50 -5.23 1.15 -7.25
CA PRO A 50 -4.37 1.22 -6.07
C PRO A 50 -4.67 2.45 -5.22
N THR A 51 -4.56 2.29 -3.92
CA THR A 51 -4.65 3.40 -2.96
C THR A 51 -3.26 3.91 -2.61
N VAL A 52 -3.09 5.21 -2.60
CA VAL A 52 -1.85 5.85 -2.15
C VAL A 52 -2.20 6.75 -0.97
N PRO A 53 -1.66 6.49 0.23
CA PRO A 53 -1.87 7.38 1.36
C PRO A 53 -1.27 8.77 1.07
N ALA A 54 -1.98 9.83 1.42
CA ALA A 54 -1.51 11.19 1.18
C ALA A 54 -0.11 11.46 1.76
N PRO A 55 0.25 10.98 2.97
CA PRO A 55 1.60 11.18 3.48
C PRO A 55 2.70 10.55 2.63
N VAL A 56 2.41 9.45 1.96
CA VAL A 56 3.38 8.81 1.04
C VAL A 56 3.66 9.72 -0.15
N ILE A 57 2.63 10.38 -0.67
CA ILE A 57 2.81 11.38 -1.75
C ILE A 57 3.73 12.49 -1.26
N ALA A 58 3.51 12.98 -0.05
CA ALA A 58 4.33 14.06 0.50
C ALA A 58 5.81 13.66 0.64
N GLN A 59 6.09 12.39 0.91
CA GLN A 59 7.47 11.89 0.94
C GLN A 59 8.15 11.94 -0.43
N CYS A 60 7.40 11.69 -1.50
CA CYS A 60 7.96 11.48 -2.84
C CYS A 60 7.83 12.69 -3.75
N TRP A 61 6.76 13.46 -3.61
CA TRP A 61 6.44 14.53 -4.55
C TRP A 61 7.30 15.78 -4.30
N ARG A 62 7.89 16.32 -5.37
CA ARG A 62 8.68 17.56 -5.30
C ARG A 62 8.23 18.59 -6.33
N GLY A 63 7.27 18.21 -7.21
CA GLY A 63 6.78 19.11 -8.24
C GLY A 63 7.76 19.37 -9.37
N ALA A 64 8.74 18.49 -9.55
CA ALA A 64 9.78 18.66 -10.56
C ALA A 64 9.36 18.02 -11.89
N PRO A 65 9.84 18.59 -13.04
CA PRO A 65 9.53 18.00 -14.36
C PRO A 65 9.94 16.53 -14.51
N ARG A 66 11.00 16.10 -13.82
CA ARG A 66 11.45 14.71 -13.84
C ARG A 66 10.44 13.74 -13.26
N GLN A 67 9.40 14.25 -12.60
CA GLN A 67 8.36 13.43 -11.96
C GLN A 67 7.13 13.22 -12.85
N ALA A 68 7.25 13.44 -14.15
CA ALA A 68 6.12 13.23 -15.06
C ALA A 68 5.56 11.80 -14.97
N GLN A 69 6.44 10.79 -14.83
CA GLN A 69 6.01 9.41 -14.68
C GLN A 69 5.26 9.18 -13.37
N LEU A 70 5.73 9.78 -12.28
CA LEU A 70 5.04 9.69 -11.00
C LEU A 70 3.66 10.35 -11.08
N ALA A 71 3.57 11.51 -11.70
CA ALA A 71 2.28 12.19 -11.89
C ALA A 71 1.31 11.29 -12.67
N ARG A 72 1.80 10.59 -13.68
CA ARG A 72 0.99 9.69 -14.49
C ARG A 72 0.53 8.47 -13.69
N LEU A 73 1.39 7.91 -12.85
CA LEU A 73 1.00 6.82 -11.96
C LEU A 73 -0.12 7.26 -11.02
N LEU A 74 0.07 8.41 -10.35
CA LEU A 74 -0.87 8.92 -9.37
C LEU A 74 -2.24 9.22 -9.98
N ALA A 75 -2.28 9.64 -11.25
CA ALA A 75 -3.54 9.87 -11.95
C ALA A 75 -4.40 8.60 -12.06
N GLY A 76 -3.78 7.43 -12.02
CA GLY A 76 -4.47 6.14 -12.03
C GLY A 76 -4.73 5.56 -10.65
N CYS A 77 -4.44 6.29 -9.59
CA CYS A 77 -4.57 5.84 -8.21
C CYS A 77 -5.63 6.63 -7.47
N GLU A 78 -6.10 6.06 -6.36
CA GLU A 78 -6.95 6.76 -5.41
C GLU A 78 -6.10 7.23 -4.24
N VAL A 79 -6.19 8.51 -3.90
CA VAL A 79 -5.44 9.08 -2.78
C VAL A 79 -6.31 9.04 -1.54
N GLU A 80 -5.81 8.40 -0.48
CA GLU A 80 -6.51 8.43 0.79
C GLU A 80 -6.01 9.58 1.62
N THR A 81 -6.91 10.49 1.98
CA THR A 81 -6.58 11.64 2.83
C THR A 81 -6.28 11.18 4.25
N LEU A 82 -5.40 11.92 4.92
CA LEU A 82 -5.14 11.74 6.36
C LEU A 82 -6.00 12.74 7.11
N ASP A 83 -7.27 12.42 7.29
CA ASP A 83 -8.20 13.22 8.04
C ASP A 83 -8.06 12.97 9.55
N ASP A 84 -8.89 13.63 10.37
CA ASP A 84 -8.83 13.50 11.83
C ASP A 84 -8.98 12.04 12.27
N THR A 85 -9.97 11.34 11.73
CA THR A 85 -10.23 9.93 12.10
C THR A 85 -9.03 9.05 11.75
N ARG A 86 -8.50 9.21 10.54
CA ARG A 86 -7.35 8.42 10.09
C ARG A 86 -6.07 8.80 10.84
N ALA A 87 -5.91 10.06 11.17
CA ALA A 87 -4.76 10.52 11.94
C ALA A 87 -4.75 9.91 13.34
N ARG A 88 -5.90 9.87 14.00
CA ARG A 88 -6.00 9.27 15.34
C ARG A 88 -5.76 7.77 15.31
N ALA A 89 -6.33 7.06 14.34
CA ALA A 89 -6.10 5.63 14.17
C ALA A 89 -4.62 5.33 13.90
N THR A 90 -3.99 6.15 13.06
CA THR A 90 -2.57 6.03 12.75
C THR A 90 -1.71 6.25 13.99
N GLY A 91 -2.00 7.30 14.76
CA GLY A 91 -1.28 7.60 15.99
C GLY A 91 -1.41 6.50 17.03
N THR A 92 -2.60 5.94 17.18
CA THR A 92 -2.83 4.82 18.08
C THR A 92 -2.00 3.60 17.67
N LEU A 93 -1.98 3.27 16.39
CA LEU A 93 -1.17 2.16 15.88
C LEU A 93 0.33 2.42 16.11
N ALA A 94 0.79 3.64 15.81
CA ALA A 94 2.19 4.01 16.02
C ALA A 94 2.60 3.84 17.49
N GLY A 95 1.71 4.21 18.42
CA GLY A 95 1.94 4.04 19.84
C GLY A 95 2.08 2.58 20.24
N HIS A 96 1.20 1.71 19.75
CA HIS A 96 1.29 0.26 20.00
C HIS A 96 2.55 -0.34 19.41
N ALA A 97 2.93 0.09 18.22
CA ALA A 97 4.13 -0.41 17.55
C ALA A 97 5.42 0.24 18.06
N ARG A 98 5.32 1.27 18.89
CA ARG A 98 6.46 2.01 19.44
C ARG A 98 7.34 2.56 18.31
N THR A 99 6.71 3.09 17.27
CA THR A 99 7.41 3.72 16.16
C THR A 99 7.10 5.20 16.12
N SER A 100 8.07 6.00 15.68
CA SER A 100 7.89 7.41 15.39
C SER A 100 7.64 7.64 13.89
N ASP A 101 7.70 6.59 13.09
CA ASP A 101 7.46 6.70 11.65
C ASP A 101 5.96 6.70 11.37
N ILE A 102 5.40 7.90 11.34
CA ILE A 102 3.96 8.09 11.16
C ILE A 102 3.52 7.71 9.74
N VAL A 103 4.39 7.89 8.76
CA VAL A 103 4.02 7.50 7.39
C VAL A 103 3.88 6.00 7.28
N ASP A 104 4.84 5.24 7.81
CA ASP A 104 4.75 3.77 7.83
C ASP A 104 3.51 3.32 8.61
N ALA A 105 3.24 3.92 9.76
CA ALA A 105 2.06 3.59 10.55
C ALA A 105 0.77 3.89 9.76
N ASN A 106 0.74 4.98 9.01
CA ASN A 106 -0.42 5.34 8.19
C ASN A 106 -0.63 4.34 7.05
N VAL A 107 0.45 3.91 6.39
CA VAL A 107 0.38 2.89 5.35
C VAL A 107 -0.22 1.60 5.90
N VAL A 108 0.29 1.13 7.04
CA VAL A 108 -0.16 -0.12 7.65
C VAL A 108 -1.61 0.01 8.14
N GLU A 109 -1.96 1.13 8.79
CA GLU A 109 -3.33 1.34 9.28
C GLU A 109 -4.34 1.21 8.14
N GLY A 110 -4.11 1.89 7.04
CA GLY A 110 -5.02 1.86 5.91
C GLY A 110 -5.09 0.48 5.26
N ALA A 111 -3.95 -0.15 5.07
CA ALA A 111 -3.90 -1.47 4.45
C ALA A 111 -4.60 -2.53 5.31
N LEU A 112 -4.42 -2.50 6.64
CA LEU A 112 -5.11 -3.42 7.54
C LEU A 112 -6.62 -3.19 7.51
N ARG A 113 -7.04 -1.94 7.52
CA ARG A 113 -8.46 -1.59 7.51
C ARG A 113 -9.15 -2.03 6.22
N ARG A 114 -8.47 -1.92 5.09
CA ARG A 114 -9.03 -2.28 3.79
C ARG A 114 -8.76 -3.73 3.39
N GLY A 115 -7.84 -4.43 4.07
CA GLY A 115 -7.43 -5.77 3.67
C GLY A 115 -6.54 -5.78 2.44
N ASP A 116 -5.71 -4.76 2.26
CA ASP A 116 -4.88 -4.59 1.07
C ASP A 116 -3.55 -5.33 1.16
N LEU A 117 -3.04 -5.72 0.00
CA LEU A 117 -1.62 -6.01 -0.22
C LEU A 117 -0.88 -4.67 -0.29
N ILE A 118 0.28 -4.57 0.34
CA ILE A 118 1.14 -3.39 0.21
C ILE A 118 2.25 -3.67 -0.79
N ILE A 119 2.50 -2.74 -1.70
CA ILE A 119 3.69 -2.76 -2.56
C ILE A 119 4.70 -1.81 -1.95
N SER A 120 5.81 -2.36 -1.47
CA SER A 120 6.81 -1.60 -0.73
C SER A 120 8.20 -2.22 -0.86
N SER A 121 9.22 -1.39 -0.70
CA SER A 121 10.61 -1.83 -0.56
C SER A 121 11.00 -2.03 0.91
N ASP A 122 10.11 -1.77 1.84
CA ASP A 122 10.37 -1.69 3.28
C ASP A 122 9.55 -2.73 4.05
N GLU A 123 9.65 -3.97 3.62
CA GLU A 123 8.83 -5.06 4.15
C GLU A 123 8.97 -5.25 5.65
N GLY A 124 10.22 -5.23 6.14
CA GLY A 124 10.49 -5.52 7.55
C GLY A 124 9.82 -4.56 8.52
N ASP A 125 9.95 -3.26 8.25
CA ASP A 125 9.38 -2.23 9.13
C ASP A 125 7.86 -2.24 9.12
N LEU A 126 7.26 -2.43 7.94
CA LEU A 126 5.81 -2.49 7.82
C LEU A 126 5.24 -3.75 8.48
N ALA A 127 5.89 -4.89 8.29
CA ALA A 127 5.47 -6.15 8.91
C ALA A 127 5.55 -6.07 10.44
N ALA A 128 6.58 -5.40 10.96
CA ALA A 128 6.75 -5.23 12.41
C ALA A 128 5.61 -4.40 13.01
N ILE A 129 5.17 -3.37 12.33
CA ILE A 129 4.04 -2.54 12.80
C ILE A 129 2.76 -3.38 12.86
N ALA A 130 2.46 -4.16 11.83
CA ALA A 130 1.29 -5.02 11.82
C ALA A 130 1.37 -6.08 12.92
N ALA A 131 2.54 -6.68 13.11
CA ALA A 131 2.76 -7.71 14.13
C ALA A 131 2.53 -7.17 15.54
N ALA A 132 2.84 -5.89 15.79
CA ALA A 132 2.66 -5.27 17.10
C ALA A 132 1.19 -5.27 17.57
N VAL A 133 0.25 -5.38 16.65
CA VAL A 133 -1.19 -5.50 16.96
C VAL A 133 -1.74 -6.88 16.62
N GLY A 134 -0.85 -7.88 16.51
CA GLY A 134 -1.25 -9.26 16.25
C GLY A 134 -1.81 -9.50 14.86
N ARG A 135 -1.42 -8.68 13.87
CA ARG A 135 -1.94 -8.76 12.52
C ARG A 135 -0.83 -9.12 11.53
N HIS A 136 -1.24 -9.77 10.48
CA HIS A 136 -0.38 -10.08 9.34
C HIS A 136 -0.78 -9.23 8.16
N ILE A 137 0.22 -8.82 7.37
CA ILE A 137 -0.01 -8.04 6.16
C ILE A 137 0.84 -8.62 5.02
N ASP A 138 0.24 -8.73 3.85
CA ASP A 138 0.96 -9.21 2.68
C ASP A 138 1.67 -8.03 2.03
N ILE A 139 2.95 -8.23 1.71
CA ILE A 139 3.78 -7.18 1.13
C ILE A 139 4.47 -7.74 -0.10
N GLY A 140 4.30 -7.04 -1.23
CA GLY A 140 5.00 -7.34 -2.47
C GLY A 140 6.03 -6.26 -2.77
N ARG A 141 7.05 -6.61 -3.55
CA ARG A 141 8.03 -5.63 -4.00
C ARG A 141 7.56 -4.93 -5.27
N PRO A 142 8.03 -3.69 -5.48
CA PRO A 142 7.71 -2.95 -6.71
C PRO A 142 8.20 -3.64 -7.96
#